data_016fbafa3bd0d3039f58b7656a7baca9
#
_entry.id   016fbafa3bd0d3039f58b7656a7baca9
#
_cell.length_a   1.000
_cell.length_b   1.000
_cell.length_c   1.000
_cell.angle_alpha   90.00
_cell.angle_beta   90.00
_cell.angle_gamma   90.00
#
_symmetry.space_group_name_H-M   'P 1'
#
loop_
_entity.id
_entity.type
_entity.pdbx_description
1 polymer ?
#
loop_
_entity_poly.entity_id
_entity_poly.type
_entity_poly.pdbx_seq_one_letter_code
_entity_poly.pdbx_strand_id
1 'polypeptide(L)'
;MASSRKNVLQSSSQEDVNRFLQQVRSTALPAKRDGRARLIFGMDATASREPLWDRACHIQAQMFEATASMGGIEIQLAYYRGFGEFKAAPWAAEADVLQKRMTSIRCAAGQTQIRRLLKHALEQARSKQGAVSALVFVGDCMEEDPDSLAQLAGELGILSVPVFLFQDGADPIAAKTFSTLARLTRGAHCRFDGSSAAQLRDLLCAVAVYAAGGRKALADHGKQRGGEVLRLIAQLDGRG
;
A
#
# COMPACT_ATOMS: atom_id res chain seq x y z
N MET A 1 -30.93 35.41 -4.29
CA MET A 1 -29.97 34.85 -3.29
C MET A 1 -29.56 33.46 -3.75
N ALA A 2 -28.46 33.38 -4.46
CA ALA A 2 -27.93 32.13 -4.99
C ALA A 2 -26.85 31.62 -4.03
N SER A 3 -27.17 30.54 -3.28
CA SER A 3 -26.24 29.87 -2.38
C SER A 3 -25.26 29.07 -3.20
N SER A 4 -24.02 29.54 -3.27
CA SER A 4 -22.90 28.86 -3.89
C SER A 4 -22.56 27.60 -3.07
N ARG A 5 -23.00 26.44 -3.52
CA ARG A 5 -22.48 25.15 -3.02
C ARG A 5 -21.07 24.96 -3.58
N LYS A 6 -20.07 25.39 -2.83
CA LYS A 6 -18.69 24.99 -3.06
C LYS A 6 -18.62 23.46 -2.88
N ASN A 7 -18.46 22.75 -3.99
CA ASN A 7 -18.02 21.36 -4.01
C ASN A 7 -16.60 21.33 -3.41
N VAL A 8 -16.51 21.00 -2.14
CA VAL A 8 -15.24 20.67 -1.49
C VAL A 8 -14.89 19.26 -1.97
N LEU A 9 -14.11 19.20 -3.03
CA LEU A 9 -13.33 18.00 -3.35
C LEU A 9 -12.42 17.78 -2.14
N GLN A 10 -12.81 16.85 -1.26
CA GLN A 10 -12.02 16.47 -0.10
C GLN A 10 -10.78 15.73 -0.61
N SER A 11 -9.67 16.43 -0.79
CA SER A 11 -8.36 15.85 -0.60
C SER A 11 -8.36 15.07 0.72
N SER A 12 -7.64 13.96 0.80
CA SER A 12 -7.49 13.24 2.07
C SER A 12 -7.14 14.25 3.14
N SER A 13 -8.02 14.35 4.13
CA SER A 13 -7.81 15.34 5.17
C SER A 13 -6.53 14.98 5.93
N GLN A 14 -5.86 15.97 6.51
CA GLN A 14 -4.71 15.72 7.39
C GLN A 14 -5.07 14.69 8.50
N GLU A 15 -6.33 14.63 8.87
CA GLU A 15 -6.87 13.65 9.82
C GLU A 15 -6.86 12.21 9.27
N ASP A 16 -7.16 12.00 7.99
CA ASP A 16 -7.12 10.68 7.36
C ASP A 16 -5.69 10.14 7.27
N VAL A 17 -4.74 11.01 6.95
CA VAL A 17 -3.31 10.67 6.96
C VAL A 17 -2.84 10.31 8.37
N ASN A 18 -3.22 11.11 9.37
CA ASN A 18 -2.87 10.84 10.76
C ASN A 18 -3.45 9.52 11.25
N ARG A 19 -4.72 9.24 10.91
CA ARG A 19 -5.40 7.98 11.24
C ARG A 19 -4.70 6.79 10.59
N PHE A 20 -4.33 6.91 9.31
CA PHE A 20 -3.57 5.88 8.60
C PHE A 20 -2.24 5.58 9.28
N LEU A 21 -1.44 6.60 9.58
CA LEU A 21 -0.15 6.44 10.23
C LEU A 21 -0.26 5.85 11.64
N GLN A 22 -1.30 6.22 12.38
CA GLN A 22 -1.59 5.62 13.68
C GLN A 22 -1.92 4.13 13.54
N GLN A 23 -2.70 3.74 12.53
CA GLN A 23 -2.98 2.34 12.23
C GLN A 23 -1.72 1.56 11.86
N VAL A 24 -0.86 2.10 10.98
CA VAL A 24 0.43 1.47 10.61
C VAL A 24 1.28 1.19 11.85
N ARG A 25 1.33 2.10 12.80
CA ARG A 25 2.10 1.94 14.05
C ARG A 25 1.53 0.89 14.99
N SER A 26 0.21 0.77 15.06
CA SER A 26 -0.45 -0.22 15.91
C SER A 26 -0.39 -1.63 15.36
N THR A 27 -0.01 -1.78 14.08
CA THR A 27 0.05 -3.07 13.39
C THR A 27 1.24 -3.90 13.86
N ALA A 28 1.01 -5.16 14.20
CA ALA A 28 2.09 -6.09 14.50
C ALA A 28 2.66 -6.66 13.19
N LEU A 29 3.99 -6.67 13.05
CA LEU A 29 4.64 -7.34 11.94
C LEU A 29 4.76 -8.84 12.21
N PRO A 30 4.78 -9.67 11.14
CA PRO A 30 5.23 -11.05 11.25
C PRO A 30 6.64 -11.09 11.85
N ALA A 31 6.93 -12.12 12.67
CA ALA A 31 8.28 -12.31 13.20
C ALA A 31 9.29 -12.36 12.04
N LYS A 32 10.35 -11.54 12.12
CA LYS A 32 11.44 -11.59 11.14
C LYS A 32 12.03 -13.00 11.15
N ARG A 33 11.91 -13.68 10.04
CA ARG A 33 12.77 -14.84 9.74
C ARG A 33 14.03 -14.27 9.08
N ASP A 34 15.18 -14.91 9.28
CA ASP A 34 16.47 -14.48 8.76
C ASP A 34 16.37 -14.07 7.28
N GLY A 35 16.53 -12.75 7.00
CA GLY A 35 16.45 -12.23 5.65
C GLY A 35 15.93 -10.79 5.56
N ARG A 36 15.88 -10.26 4.32
CA ARG A 36 15.27 -8.97 3.99
C ARG A 36 13.77 -9.03 4.18
N ALA A 37 13.18 -7.91 4.56
CA ALA A 37 11.73 -7.78 4.58
C ALA A 37 11.14 -7.94 3.18
N ARG A 38 9.98 -8.57 3.06
CA ARG A 38 9.31 -8.83 1.78
C ARG A 38 7.98 -8.10 1.70
N LEU A 39 7.85 -7.22 0.72
CA LEU A 39 6.67 -6.43 0.46
C LEU A 39 6.06 -6.82 -0.89
N ILE A 40 4.80 -7.23 -0.91
CA ILE A 40 4.05 -7.34 -2.16
C ILE A 40 3.47 -5.96 -2.48
N PHE A 41 3.79 -5.44 -3.66
CA PHE A 41 3.27 -4.20 -4.19
C PHE A 41 2.25 -4.53 -5.27
N GLY A 42 0.98 -4.52 -4.89
CA GLY A 42 -0.16 -4.83 -5.73
C GLY A 42 -0.70 -3.57 -6.41
N MET A 43 -0.93 -3.63 -7.71
CA MET A 43 -1.46 -2.51 -8.47
C MET A 43 -2.58 -2.94 -9.41
N ASP A 44 -3.60 -2.11 -9.43
CA ASP A 44 -4.59 -2.09 -10.49
C ASP A 44 -3.97 -1.44 -11.73
N ALA A 45 -3.83 -2.20 -12.82
CA ALA A 45 -3.36 -1.74 -14.12
C ALA A 45 -4.50 -1.70 -15.16
N THR A 46 -5.71 -1.40 -14.72
CA THR A 46 -6.84 -1.10 -15.61
C THR A 46 -6.66 0.26 -16.28
N ALA A 47 -7.38 0.52 -17.38
CA ALA A 47 -7.18 1.72 -18.20
C ALA A 47 -7.39 3.03 -17.42
N SER A 48 -8.26 3.05 -16.41
CA SER A 48 -8.49 4.20 -15.53
C SER A 48 -7.24 4.62 -14.75
N ARG A 49 -6.27 3.71 -14.61
CA ARG A 49 -5.07 3.88 -13.78
C ARG A 49 -3.85 4.39 -14.53
N GLU A 50 -3.89 4.53 -15.85
CA GLU A 50 -2.73 4.90 -16.66
C GLU A 50 -2.01 6.18 -16.18
N PRO A 51 -2.71 7.29 -15.83
CA PRO A 51 -2.05 8.49 -15.32
C PRO A 51 -1.34 8.30 -13.96
N LEU A 52 -1.84 7.38 -13.11
CA LEU A 52 -1.23 7.09 -11.82
C LEU A 52 -0.07 6.11 -11.95
N TRP A 53 -0.11 5.23 -12.96
CA TRP A 53 0.92 4.23 -13.19
C TRP A 53 2.30 4.85 -13.37
N ASP A 54 2.40 5.90 -14.17
CA ASP A 54 3.65 6.64 -14.37
C ASP A 54 4.18 7.24 -13.07
N ARG A 55 3.30 7.77 -12.23
CA ARG A 55 3.67 8.28 -10.90
C ARG A 55 4.17 7.17 -9.98
N ALA A 56 3.50 6.02 -9.96
CA ALA A 56 3.91 4.88 -9.17
C ALA A 56 5.30 4.38 -9.57
N CYS A 57 5.66 4.45 -10.84
CA CYS A 57 7.00 4.11 -11.34
C CYS A 57 8.09 5.02 -10.74
N HIS A 58 7.79 6.27 -10.44
CA HIS A 58 8.77 7.18 -9.82
C HIS A 58 8.87 7.00 -8.30
N ILE A 59 7.78 6.66 -7.63
CA ILE A 59 7.74 6.55 -6.17
C ILE A 59 8.54 5.35 -5.67
N GLN A 60 8.57 4.26 -6.40
CA GLN A 60 9.18 3.01 -5.96
C GLN A 60 10.67 3.12 -5.65
N ALA A 61 11.45 3.90 -6.40
CA ALA A 61 12.88 4.11 -6.13
C ALA A 61 13.09 4.66 -4.71
N GLN A 62 12.24 5.57 -4.29
CA GLN A 62 12.30 6.19 -2.97
C GLN A 62 11.95 5.22 -1.84
N MET A 63 11.11 4.21 -2.10
CA MET A 63 10.84 3.14 -1.13
C MET A 63 12.09 2.30 -0.86
N PHE A 64 12.90 1.99 -1.88
CA PHE A 64 14.17 1.28 -1.70
C PHE A 64 15.20 2.12 -0.96
N GLU A 65 15.35 3.40 -1.32
CA GLU A 65 16.23 4.34 -0.61
C GLU A 65 15.86 4.45 0.87
N ALA A 66 14.57 4.57 1.16
CA ALA A 66 14.08 4.69 2.52
C ALA A 66 14.39 3.47 3.40
N THR A 67 14.60 2.30 2.80
CA THR A 67 14.85 1.04 3.52
C THR A 67 16.30 0.57 3.49
N ALA A 68 17.16 1.21 2.72
CA ALA A 68 18.55 0.78 2.51
C ALA A 68 19.35 0.62 3.80
N SER A 69 19.22 1.57 4.74
CA SER A 69 19.92 1.55 6.04
C SER A 69 19.45 0.45 7.01
N MET A 70 18.31 -0.19 6.71
CA MET A 70 17.71 -1.24 7.55
C MET A 70 17.95 -2.67 7.01
N GLY A 71 18.91 -2.84 6.10
CA GLY A 71 19.18 -4.12 5.42
C GLY A 71 18.39 -4.29 4.12
N GLY A 72 17.64 -3.26 3.72
CA GLY A 72 16.87 -3.23 2.50
C GLY A 72 15.55 -4.01 2.56
N ILE A 73 14.87 -4.01 1.44
CA ILE A 73 13.58 -4.67 1.25
C ILE A 73 13.58 -5.41 -0.08
N GLU A 74 12.90 -6.53 -0.16
CA GLU A 74 12.55 -7.18 -1.42
C GLU A 74 11.10 -6.82 -1.76
N ILE A 75 10.86 -6.31 -2.96
CA ILE A 75 9.53 -5.96 -3.44
C ILE A 75 9.13 -6.89 -4.58
N GLN A 76 7.95 -7.46 -4.48
CA GLN A 76 7.31 -8.19 -5.55
C GLN A 76 6.19 -7.35 -6.15
N LEU A 77 6.34 -6.97 -7.41
CA LEU A 77 5.25 -6.34 -8.15
C LEU A 77 4.23 -7.40 -8.55
N ALA A 78 2.99 -7.20 -8.13
CA ALA A 78 1.84 -7.96 -8.57
C ALA A 78 0.81 -7.00 -9.18
N TYR A 79 0.28 -7.31 -10.34
CA TYR A 79 -0.72 -6.46 -10.98
C TYR A 79 -1.76 -7.29 -11.72
N TYR A 80 -2.90 -6.68 -11.91
CA TYR A 80 -3.93 -7.23 -12.78
C TYR A 80 -4.39 -6.19 -13.81
N ARG A 81 -4.85 -6.67 -14.95
CA ARG A 81 -5.46 -5.87 -16.02
C ARG A 81 -6.35 -6.74 -16.91
N GLY A 82 -7.11 -6.11 -17.79
CA GLY A 82 -7.97 -6.86 -18.69
C GLY A 82 -9.00 -7.74 -17.96
N PHE A 83 -9.54 -8.72 -18.65
CA PHE A 83 -10.59 -9.61 -18.13
C PHE A 83 -10.07 -10.93 -17.55
N GLY A 84 -8.90 -10.96 -16.98
CA GLY A 84 -8.38 -12.17 -16.36
C GLY A 84 -6.86 -12.28 -16.35
N GLU A 85 -6.14 -11.22 -16.67
CA GLU A 85 -4.69 -11.19 -16.57
C GLU A 85 -4.28 -10.75 -15.16
N PHE A 86 -3.65 -11.67 -14.43
CA PHE A 86 -2.96 -11.41 -13.16
C PHE A 86 -1.53 -11.88 -13.31
N LYS A 87 -0.57 -11.04 -12.96
CA LYS A 87 0.86 -11.36 -12.98
C LYS A 87 1.54 -10.93 -11.70
N ALA A 88 2.43 -11.78 -11.20
CA ALA A 88 3.37 -11.47 -10.14
C ALA A 88 4.79 -11.63 -10.68
N ALA A 89 5.58 -10.58 -10.59
CA ALA A 89 6.98 -10.59 -11.00
C ALA A 89 7.83 -11.34 -9.97
N PRO A 90 9.04 -11.79 -10.31
CA PRO A 90 10.00 -12.23 -9.31
C PRO A 90 10.30 -11.13 -8.29
N TRP A 91 10.72 -11.53 -7.08
CA TRP A 91 11.17 -10.58 -6.05
C TRP A 91 12.33 -9.73 -6.56
N ALA A 92 12.36 -8.46 -6.25
CA ALA A 92 13.40 -7.50 -6.61
C ALA A 92 13.94 -6.83 -5.35
N ALA A 93 15.27 -6.83 -5.21
CA ALA A 93 15.97 -6.15 -4.13
C ALA A 93 16.52 -4.78 -4.58
N GLU A 94 16.40 -4.44 -5.85
CA GLU A 94 16.98 -3.25 -6.48
C GLU A 94 15.90 -2.43 -7.18
N ALA A 95 15.97 -1.11 -7.00
CA ALA A 95 14.97 -0.18 -7.50
C ALA A 95 14.87 -0.17 -9.04
N ASP A 96 16.01 -0.25 -9.74
CA ASP A 96 16.07 -0.22 -11.19
C ASP A 96 15.44 -1.45 -11.84
N VAL A 97 15.55 -2.62 -11.20
CA VAL A 97 14.91 -3.86 -11.65
C VAL A 97 13.38 -3.72 -11.57
N LEU A 98 12.87 -3.19 -10.45
CA LEU A 98 11.44 -2.96 -10.28
C LEU A 98 10.94 -1.90 -11.26
N GLN A 99 11.68 -0.80 -11.44
CA GLN A 99 11.34 0.27 -12.36
C GLN A 99 11.23 -0.23 -13.81
N LYS A 100 12.20 -0.99 -14.28
CA LYS A 100 12.17 -1.58 -15.63
C LYS A 100 10.94 -2.46 -15.83
N ARG A 101 10.55 -3.23 -14.81
CA ARG A 101 9.33 -4.06 -14.87
C ARG A 101 8.07 -3.21 -14.92
N MET A 102 7.96 -2.19 -14.07
CA MET A 102 6.80 -1.31 -14.02
C MET A 102 6.63 -0.52 -15.32
N THR A 103 7.70 0.04 -15.87
CA THR A 103 7.65 0.81 -17.13
C THR A 103 7.33 -0.04 -18.35
N SER A 104 7.50 -1.36 -18.29
CA SER A 104 7.10 -2.29 -19.36
C SER A 104 5.62 -2.65 -19.36
N ILE A 105 4.88 -2.31 -18.31
CA ILE A 105 3.46 -2.62 -18.17
C ILE A 105 2.66 -1.49 -18.79
N ARG A 106 1.66 -1.86 -19.58
CA ARG A 106 0.65 -0.95 -20.11
C ARG A 106 -0.69 -1.27 -19.47
N CYS A 107 -1.41 -0.26 -19.05
CA CYS A 107 -2.77 -0.41 -18.58
C CYS A 107 -3.69 -0.91 -19.70
N ALA A 108 -4.70 -1.69 -19.36
CA ALA A 108 -5.67 -2.25 -20.31
C ALA A 108 -7.06 -2.26 -19.69
N ALA A 109 -8.07 -1.94 -20.48
CA ALA A 109 -9.47 -2.03 -20.03
C ALA A 109 -9.78 -3.43 -19.49
N GLY A 110 -10.51 -3.49 -18.37
CA GLY A 110 -10.81 -4.75 -17.71
C GLY A 110 -11.57 -4.57 -16.41
N GLN A 111 -11.60 -5.60 -15.60
CA GLN A 111 -12.25 -5.63 -14.29
C GLN A 111 -11.23 -5.76 -13.16
N THR A 112 -11.64 -5.40 -11.96
CA THR A 112 -10.82 -5.59 -10.75
C THR A 112 -10.61 -7.09 -10.46
N GLN A 113 -9.43 -7.43 -9.97
CA GLN A 113 -9.05 -8.81 -9.62
C GLN A 113 -8.31 -8.85 -8.27
N ILE A 114 -8.83 -8.10 -7.30
CA ILE A 114 -8.29 -7.98 -5.95
C ILE A 114 -8.25 -9.35 -5.27
N ARG A 115 -9.25 -10.18 -5.51
CA ARG A 115 -9.29 -11.56 -5.01
C ARG A 115 -8.07 -12.37 -5.42
N ARG A 116 -7.59 -12.21 -6.65
CA ARG A 116 -6.38 -12.91 -7.13
C ARG A 116 -5.14 -12.39 -6.43
N LEU A 117 -5.05 -11.07 -6.19
CA LEU A 117 -3.96 -10.47 -5.45
C LEU A 117 -3.92 -10.98 -3.99
N LEU A 118 -5.06 -11.01 -3.29
CA LEU A 118 -5.13 -11.52 -1.93
C LEU A 118 -4.78 -13.02 -1.84
N LYS A 119 -5.25 -13.84 -2.79
CA LYS A 119 -4.86 -15.25 -2.87
C LYS A 119 -3.37 -15.41 -3.09
N HIS A 120 -2.79 -14.65 -4.03
CA HIS A 120 -1.34 -14.67 -4.25
C HIS A 120 -0.57 -14.29 -2.98
N ALA A 121 -0.99 -13.25 -2.27
CA ALA A 121 -0.37 -12.87 -1.00
C ALA A 121 -0.44 -13.99 0.05
N LEU A 122 -1.57 -14.70 0.14
CA LEU A 122 -1.72 -15.87 1.02
C LEU A 122 -0.77 -17.02 0.64
N GLU A 123 -0.64 -17.31 -0.65
CA GLU A 123 0.28 -18.34 -1.16
C GLU A 123 1.73 -17.99 -0.81
N GLN A 124 2.12 -16.73 -1.03
CA GLN A 124 3.45 -16.24 -0.68
C GLN A 124 3.69 -16.27 0.84
N ALA A 125 2.71 -15.88 1.64
CA ALA A 125 2.82 -15.90 3.10
C ALA A 125 2.96 -17.32 3.68
N ARG A 126 2.38 -18.33 3.01
CA ARG A 126 2.47 -19.75 3.38
C ARG A 126 3.72 -20.43 2.82
N SER A 127 4.43 -19.78 1.90
CA SER A 127 5.61 -20.38 1.27
C SER A 127 6.77 -20.51 2.25
N LYS A 128 7.62 -21.52 2.01
CA LYS A 128 8.85 -21.76 2.81
C LYS A 128 9.97 -20.75 2.49
N GLN A 129 9.81 -19.95 1.43
CA GLN A 129 10.85 -19.06 0.89
C GLN A 129 11.02 -17.73 1.64
N GLY A 130 10.27 -17.52 2.70
CA GLY A 130 10.33 -16.33 3.55
C GLY A 130 8.96 -15.70 3.79
N ALA A 131 8.78 -15.08 4.95
CA ALA A 131 7.53 -14.46 5.34
C ALA A 131 7.31 -13.15 4.58
N VAL A 132 6.09 -12.96 4.03
CA VAL A 132 5.64 -11.66 3.53
C VAL A 132 5.41 -10.74 4.73
N SER A 133 6.06 -9.58 4.74
CA SER A 133 5.93 -8.60 5.83
C SER A 133 4.68 -7.74 5.69
N ALA A 134 4.26 -7.44 4.45
CA ALA A 134 3.06 -6.67 4.19
C ALA A 134 2.63 -6.81 2.71
N LEU A 135 1.35 -6.52 2.46
CA LEU A 135 0.79 -6.26 1.13
C LEU A 135 0.40 -4.77 1.06
N VAL A 136 0.89 -4.08 0.04
CA VAL A 136 0.39 -2.77 -0.37
C VAL A 136 -0.47 -2.96 -1.61
N PHE A 137 -1.62 -2.33 -1.65
CA PHE A 137 -2.49 -2.30 -2.83
C PHE A 137 -2.87 -0.87 -3.19
N VAL A 138 -2.81 -0.55 -4.48
CA VAL A 138 -3.22 0.75 -5.05
C VAL A 138 -4.28 0.50 -6.11
N GLY A 139 -5.47 1.05 -5.92
CA GLY A 139 -6.61 0.91 -6.83
C GLY A 139 -7.65 2.00 -6.64
N ASP A 140 -8.63 2.11 -7.55
CA ASP A 140 -9.65 3.16 -7.55
C ASP A 140 -11.06 2.66 -7.26
N CYS A 141 -11.39 1.46 -7.70
CA CYS A 141 -12.72 0.88 -7.58
C CYS A 141 -12.66 -0.60 -7.18
N MET A 142 -13.82 -1.20 -6.98
CA MET A 142 -13.97 -2.60 -6.62
C MET A 142 -15.31 -3.13 -7.14
N GLU A 143 -15.24 -4.18 -7.96
CA GLU A 143 -16.40 -4.80 -8.62
C GLU A 143 -16.64 -6.24 -8.15
N GLU A 144 -15.80 -6.73 -7.24
CA GLU A 144 -15.85 -8.10 -6.75
C GLU A 144 -16.74 -8.23 -5.50
N ASP A 145 -17.15 -9.44 -5.16
CA ASP A 145 -17.92 -9.71 -3.95
C ASP A 145 -17.12 -9.36 -2.68
N PRO A 146 -17.61 -8.39 -1.86
CA PRO A 146 -16.90 -7.95 -0.65
C PRO A 146 -16.69 -9.05 0.39
N ASP A 147 -17.62 -10.01 0.50
CA ASP A 147 -17.53 -11.06 1.52
C ASP A 147 -16.43 -12.06 1.17
N SER A 148 -16.26 -12.38 -0.12
CA SER A 148 -15.16 -13.22 -0.59
C SER A 148 -13.79 -12.58 -0.37
N LEU A 149 -13.69 -11.25 -0.53
CA LEU A 149 -12.47 -10.50 -0.23
C LEU A 149 -12.20 -10.45 1.28
N ALA A 150 -13.24 -10.24 2.08
CA ALA A 150 -13.15 -10.21 3.55
C ALA A 150 -12.66 -11.54 4.12
N GLN A 151 -13.12 -12.68 3.58
CA GLN A 151 -12.63 -14.00 3.98
C GLN A 151 -11.12 -14.13 3.78
N LEU A 152 -10.62 -13.78 2.58
CA LEU A 152 -9.18 -13.85 2.27
C LEU A 152 -8.36 -12.89 3.14
N ALA A 153 -8.89 -11.70 3.40
CA ALA A 153 -8.27 -10.75 4.32
C ALA A 153 -8.21 -11.29 5.76
N GLY A 154 -9.25 -11.98 6.22
CA GLY A 154 -9.25 -12.67 7.51
C GLY A 154 -8.13 -13.70 7.62
N GLU A 155 -7.91 -14.50 6.57
CA GLU A 155 -6.82 -15.47 6.51
C GLU A 155 -5.44 -14.78 6.54
N LEU A 156 -5.25 -13.68 5.81
CA LEU A 156 -4.03 -12.86 5.88
C LEU A 156 -3.81 -12.28 7.28
N GLY A 157 -4.88 -11.84 7.94
CA GLY A 157 -4.85 -11.36 9.32
C GLY A 157 -4.38 -12.41 10.33
N ILE A 158 -4.82 -13.67 10.17
CA ILE A 158 -4.36 -14.81 10.98
C ILE A 158 -2.86 -15.06 10.76
N LEU A 159 -2.38 -14.92 9.53
CA LEU A 159 -0.95 -15.05 9.20
C LEU A 159 -0.13 -13.80 9.58
N SER A 160 -0.77 -12.80 10.19
CA SER A 160 -0.16 -11.53 10.57
C SER A 160 0.45 -10.77 9.37
N VAL A 161 -0.18 -10.86 8.20
CA VAL A 161 0.19 -10.10 7.00
C VAL A 161 -0.74 -8.88 6.88
N PRO A 162 -0.29 -7.67 7.28
CA PRO A 162 -1.11 -6.47 7.14
C PRO A 162 -1.27 -6.07 5.67
N VAL A 163 -2.45 -5.56 5.33
CA VAL A 163 -2.76 -5.02 4.01
C VAL A 163 -2.96 -3.51 4.12
N PHE A 164 -2.15 -2.75 3.38
CA PHE A 164 -2.23 -1.31 3.28
C PHE A 164 -2.87 -0.94 1.94
N LEU A 165 -4.06 -0.35 2.00
CA LEU A 165 -4.85 -0.05 0.81
C LEU A 165 -4.85 1.45 0.55
N PHE A 166 -4.44 1.82 -0.65
CA PHE A 166 -4.40 3.19 -1.14
C PHE A 166 -5.45 3.33 -2.24
N GLN A 167 -6.53 4.05 -1.90
CA GLN A 167 -7.64 4.27 -2.82
C GLN A 167 -7.49 5.59 -3.56
N ASP A 168 -7.41 5.54 -4.88
CA ASP A 168 -7.52 6.73 -5.73
C ASP A 168 -8.99 7.05 -5.98
N GLY A 169 -9.34 8.33 -5.76
CA GLY A 169 -10.71 8.79 -5.96
C GLY A 169 -11.66 8.49 -4.80
N ALA A 170 -12.97 8.49 -5.09
CA ALA A 170 -14.01 8.60 -4.08
C ALA A 170 -15.09 7.51 -4.16
N ASP A 171 -14.82 6.37 -4.81
CA ASP A 171 -15.79 5.29 -4.89
C ASP A 171 -16.20 4.81 -3.48
N PRO A 172 -17.49 4.88 -3.10
CA PRO A 172 -17.92 4.57 -1.75
C PRO A 172 -17.93 3.06 -1.45
N ILE A 173 -18.10 2.21 -2.48
CA ILE A 173 -18.11 0.76 -2.33
C ILE A 173 -16.68 0.29 -2.07
N ALA A 174 -15.72 0.78 -2.87
CA ALA A 174 -14.31 0.52 -2.64
C ALA A 174 -13.86 1.04 -1.26
N ALA A 175 -14.26 2.25 -0.86
CA ALA A 175 -13.91 2.81 0.44
C ALA A 175 -14.36 1.93 1.61
N LYS A 176 -15.61 1.45 1.58
CA LYS A 176 -16.16 0.55 2.61
C LYS A 176 -15.42 -0.79 2.62
N THR A 177 -15.21 -1.38 1.46
CA THR A 177 -14.56 -2.68 1.34
C THR A 177 -13.10 -2.58 1.77
N PHE A 178 -12.33 -1.62 1.25
CA PHE A 178 -10.92 -1.45 1.60
C PHE A 178 -10.72 -1.17 3.08
N SER A 179 -11.60 -0.37 3.69
CA SER A 179 -11.59 -0.16 5.15
C SER A 179 -11.82 -1.46 5.92
N THR A 180 -12.69 -2.34 5.43
CA THR A 180 -12.95 -3.65 6.04
C THR A 180 -11.74 -4.57 5.91
N LEU A 181 -11.12 -4.66 4.72
CA LEU A 181 -9.92 -5.47 4.48
C LEU A 181 -8.75 -4.98 5.37
N ALA A 182 -8.54 -3.66 5.44
CA ALA A 182 -7.52 -3.08 6.31
C ALA A 182 -7.73 -3.47 7.78
N ARG A 183 -8.96 -3.37 8.29
CA ARG A 183 -9.30 -3.74 9.67
C ARG A 183 -9.05 -5.23 9.94
N LEU A 184 -9.47 -6.12 9.05
CA LEU A 184 -9.31 -7.58 9.22
C LEU A 184 -7.84 -8.02 9.22
N THR A 185 -6.99 -7.33 8.46
CA THR A 185 -5.56 -7.61 8.36
C THR A 185 -4.71 -6.82 9.36
N ARG A 186 -5.34 -5.95 10.17
CA ARG A 186 -4.65 -4.98 11.03
C ARG A 186 -3.72 -4.04 10.25
N GLY A 187 -4.02 -3.82 8.97
CA GLY A 187 -3.37 -2.84 8.12
C GLY A 187 -4.03 -1.46 8.20
N ALA A 188 -3.97 -0.70 7.12
CA ALA A 188 -4.58 0.64 7.07
C ALA A 188 -5.14 0.94 5.67
N HIS A 189 -6.15 1.81 5.61
CA HIS A 189 -6.73 2.34 4.39
C HIS A 189 -6.58 3.85 4.35
N CYS A 190 -6.12 4.38 3.21
CA CYS A 190 -6.03 5.81 2.96
C CYS A 190 -6.55 6.12 1.56
N ARG A 191 -7.33 7.20 1.47
CA ARG A 191 -7.74 7.76 0.18
C ARG A 191 -6.75 8.84 -0.24
N PHE A 192 -6.48 8.91 -1.52
CA PHE A 192 -5.69 9.99 -2.11
C PHE A 192 -6.31 10.42 -3.44
N ASP A 193 -5.86 11.52 -3.97
CA ASP A 193 -6.24 12.03 -5.27
C ASP A 193 -5.00 12.41 -6.11
N GLY A 194 -5.23 12.77 -7.37
CA GLY A 194 -4.16 13.13 -8.29
C GLY A 194 -3.29 14.33 -7.85
N SER A 195 -3.76 15.16 -6.91
CA SER A 195 -3.00 16.29 -6.35
C SER A 195 -2.07 15.87 -5.21
N SER A 196 -2.28 14.68 -4.66
CA SER A 196 -1.63 14.15 -3.45
C SER A 196 -0.44 13.21 -3.72
N ALA A 197 0.24 13.35 -4.87
CA ALA A 197 1.34 12.45 -5.24
C ALA A 197 2.48 12.41 -4.19
N ALA A 198 2.82 13.55 -3.61
CA ALA A 198 3.83 13.62 -2.54
C ALA A 198 3.36 12.87 -1.28
N GLN A 199 2.10 12.98 -0.94
CA GLN A 199 1.48 12.28 0.18
C GLN A 199 1.49 10.76 -0.02
N LEU A 200 1.09 10.28 -1.21
CA LEU A 200 1.15 8.86 -1.55
C LEU A 200 2.58 8.33 -1.42
N ARG A 201 3.56 9.06 -1.94
CA ARG A 201 4.97 8.72 -1.81
C ARG A 201 5.39 8.55 -0.35
N ASP A 202 5.09 9.54 0.48
CA ASP A 202 5.53 9.56 1.89
C ASP A 202 4.86 8.40 2.67
N LEU A 203 3.61 8.09 2.38
CA LEU A 203 2.89 6.96 2.96
C LEU A 203 3.45 5.61 2.51
N LEU A 204 3.76 5.46 1.22
CA LEU A 204 4.38 4.23 0.69
C LEU A 204 5.78 4.01 1.28
N CYS A 205 6.59 5.07 1.39
CA CYS A 205 7.89 5.01 2.07
C CYS A 205 7.74 4.62 3.54
N ALA A 206 6.76 5.18 4.24
CA ALA A 206 6.47 4.84 5.64
C ALA A 206 6.10 3.36 5.81
N VAL A 207 5.27 2.80 4.92
CA VAL A 207 4.92 1.37 4.94
C VAL A 207 6.15 0.50 4.65
N ALA A 208 6.99 0.88 3.68
CA ALA A 208 8.22 0.15 3.36
C ALA A 208 9.19 0.14 4.54
N VAL A 209 9.42 1.27 5.18
CA VAL A 209 10.25 1.41 6.39
C VAL A 209 9.68 0.57 7.52
N TYR A 210 8.36 0.62 7.73
CA TYR A 210 7.68 -0.20 8.72
C TYR A 210 7.86 -1.70 8.44
N ALA A 211 7.68 -2.13 7.20
CA ALA A 211 7.86 -3.53 6.79
C ALA A 211 9.31 -4.01 7.01
N ALA A 212 10.30 -3.15 6.77
CA ALA A 212 11.73 -3.47 6.90
C ALA A 212 12.22 -3.47 8.36
N GLY A 213 11.79 -2.48 9.17
CA GLY A 213 12.36 -2.23 10.49
C GLY A 213 11.36 -2.15 11.64
N GLY A 214 10.06 -2.31 11.40
CA GLY A 214 9.02 -2.23 12.41
C GLY A 214 8.77 -0.81 12.92
N ARG A 215 8.11 -0.72 14.08
CA ARG A 215 7.70 0.55 14.69
C ARG A 215 8.87 1.48 14.98
N LYS A 216 9.98 0.94 15.51
CA LYS A 216 11.16 1.75 15.85
C LYS A 216 11.74 2.42 14.61
N ALA A 217 11.94 1.67 13.52
CA ALA A 217 12.45 2.23 12.28
C ALA A 217 11.51 3.28 11.69
N LEU A 218 10.20 3.07 11.75
CA LEU A 218 9.22 4.06 11.33
C LEU A 218 9.31 5.36 12.15
N ALA A 219 9.45 5.27 13.47
CA ALA A 219 9.58 6.43 14.34
C ALA A 219 10.89 7.20 14.06
N ASP A 220 12.00 6.50 13.88
CA ASP A 220 13.31 7.11 13.59
C ASP A 220 13.33 7.75 12.19
N HIS A 221 12.73 7.12 11.20
CA HIS A 221 12.55 7.69 9.86
C HIS A 221 11.73 9.00 9.89
N GLY A 222 10.68 9.04 10.72
CA GLY A 222 9.87 10.22 10.94
C GLY A 222 10.67 11.41 11.50
N LYS A 223 11.64 11.17 12.38
CA LYS A 223 12.48 12.21 12.95
C LYS A 223 13.50 12.79 11.96
N GLN A 224 13.99 11.98 11.03
CA GLN A 224 15.09 12.34 10.13
C GLN A 224 14.64 13.09 8.86
N ARG A 225 13.49 12.76 8.28
CA ARG A 225 13.09 13.27 6.97
C ARG A 225 12.24 14.52 6.93
N GLY A 226 11.73 15.00 8.04
CA GLY A 226 11.15 16.35 8.16
C GLY A 226 9.94 16.71 7.28
N GLY A 227 9.29 15.77 6.61
CA GLY A 227 8.05 15.98 5.89
C GLY A 227 6.86 16.21 6.83
N GLU A 228 5.81 16.92 6.41
CA GLU A 228 4.62 17.16 7.26
C GLU A 228 4.03 15.89 7.85
N VAL A 229 3.92 14.85 7.04
CA VAL A 229 3.44 13.52 7.45
C VAL A 229 4.36 12.92 8.53
N LEU A 230 5.67 13.12 8.42
CA LEU A 230 6.67 12.58 9.33
C LEU A 230 6.85 13.43 10.62
N ARG A 231 6.62 14.74 10.54
CA ARG A 231 6.52 15.61 11.74
C ARG A 231 5.33 15.22 12.61
N LEU A 232 4.21 14.86 12.01
CA LEU A 232 3.05 14.35 12.73
C LEU A 232 3.29 12.98 13.38
N ILE A 233 4.10 12.12 12.74
CA ILE A 233 4.57 10.88 13.34
C ILE A 233 5.34 11.17 14.62
N ALA A 234 6.23 12.16 14.62
CA ALA A 234 7.01 12.55 15.80
C ALA A 234 6.16 13.21 16.91
N GLN A 235 5.13 13.99 16.55
CA GLN A 235 4.23 14.62 17.54
C GLN A 235 3.33 13.62 18.27
N LEU A 236 2.96 12.51 17.62
CA LEU A 236 2.14 11.46 18.25
C LEU A 236 2.96 10.56 19.21
N ASP A 237 4.28 10.46 19.02
CA ASP A 237 5.17 9.74 19.94
C ASP A 237 5.47 10.53 21.24
N GLY A 238 5.29 11.85 21.23
CA GLY A 238 5.52 12.71 22.40
C GLY A 238 4.32 12.87 23.34
N ARG A 239 3.24 12.13 23.14
CA ARG A 239 2.04 12.12 24.00
C ARG A 239 1.82 10.72 24.58
N GLY A 240 2.81 10.18 25.24
CA GLY A 240 2.71 9.00 26.05
C GLY A 240 3.12 9.34 27.49
#